data_b89cedc90e0cad49abce06ee0f4a9291
#
_entry.id   b89cedc90e0cad49abce06ee0f4a9291
#
_cell.length_a   1.000
_cell.length_b   1.000
_cell.length_c   1.000
_cell.angle_alpha   90.00
_cell.angle_beta   90.00
_cell.angle_gamma   90.00
#
_symmetry.space_group_name_H-M   'P 1'
#
loop_
_entity.id
_entity.type
_entity.pdbx_description
1 polymer ?
#
loop_
_entity_poly.entity_id
_entity_poly.type
_entity_poly.pdbx_seq_one_letter_code
_entity_poly.pdbx_strand_id
1 'polypeptide(L)'
;MCIRDRLNGYSPVFTNAPESLYEMELTRAAIHSFANFCSKLKPEISGTAYKNLERVLQFRPNPFMDTSKFIYRIATILSVNNTAFIVPIEDEYGGIAGYYPLLPQRCEVVEYRGAPFLRYTFANGQRAAIEFERVGVMTQFQYSDDFFGESNAALRPTMQLIHTQNQGIINGVKNSASVRFLAKVANMLKPEDITKERKRFTADNLSADNQSGMVIYDSKFADVKPIESKPFTVNAAQMAQINENVFNYFGTNAKIIQNSYTEDEWNAYYEGKIEPFAIQLSLVMSNMTYTQRELSFGNAITFTANRLQYASNNTKLNISTQLFDRGLLNRNGVMDIWNMSHVEGGDKYYIRKEYAEVSELGKEVTPNASSEGTGIPSNVPAADDPAGDNGEEV
;
A
#
# COMPACT_ATOMS: atom_id res chain seq x y z
N MET A 1 19.12 -4.71 -34.67
CA MET A 1 17.80 -5.37 -34.62
C MET A 1 16.78 -4.50 -35.34
N CYS A 2 16.24 -4.95 -36.47
CA CYS A 2 15.19 -4.23 -37.20
C CYS A 2 13.82 -4.72 -36.70
N ILE A 3 13.23 -3.97 -35.81
CA ILE A 3 11.89 -4.23 -35.28
C ILE A 3 10.90 -3.60 -36.27
N ARG A 4 10.01 -4.41 -36.85
CA ARG A 4 9.17 -3.97 -37.96
C ARG A 4 7.91 -3.23 -37.51
N ASP A 5 7.12 -3.78 -36.61
CA ASP A 5 5.81 -3.24 -36.28
C ASP A 5 5.59 -3.08 -34.77
N ARG A 6 4.85 -2.04 -34.42
CA ARG A 6 4.39 -1.79 -33.06
C ARG A 6 3.07 -2.54 -32.87
N LEU A 7 3.04 -3.48 -31.93
CA LEU A 7 1.82 -4.18 -31.58
C LEU A 7 0.97 -3.34 -30.63
N ASN A 8 1.63 -2.80 -29.60
CA ASN A 8 0.95 -1.94 -28.62
C ASN A 8 1.92 -1.01 -27.89
N GLY A 9 1.41 0.06 -27.28
CA GLY A 9 2.16 1.00 -26.47
C GLY A 9 1.27 1.76 -25.50
N TYR A 10 1.81 2.09 -24.35
CA TYR A 10 1.09 2.83 -23.33
C TYR A 10 0.75 4.24 -23.79
N SER A 11 -0.52 4.60 -23.70
CA SER A 11 -1.03 5.96 -23.98
C SER A 11 -1.53 6.59 -22.68
N PRO A 12 -0.84 7.61 -22.14
CA PRO A 12 -1.27 8.25 -20.89
C PRO A 12 -2.60 8.99 -21.09
N VAL A 13 -3.52 8.78 -20.17
CA VAL A 13 -4.89 9.34 -20.24
C VAL A 13 -4.94 10.83 -19.91
N PHE A 14 -4.01 11.30 -19.08
CA PHE A 14 -4.04 12.66 -18.54
C PHE A 14 -3.09 13.65 -19.27
N THR A 15 -2.96 13.53 -20.58
CA THR A 15 -2.10 14.42 -21.37
C THR A 15 -2.49 15.89 -21.35
N ASN A 16 -3.76 16.20 -21.03
CA ASN A 16 -4.30 17.58 -21.03
C ASN A 16 -4.86 18.00 -19.66
N ALA A 17 -4.68 17.20 -18.59
CA ALA A 17 -5.07 17.63 -17.25
C ALA A 17 -3.94 18.48 -16.64
N PRO A 18 -4.25 19.55 -15.89
CA PRO A 18 -3.24 20.40 -15.27
C PRO A 18 -2.37 19.68 -14.24
N GLU A 19 -2.80 18.50 -13.78
CA GLU A 19 -2.09 17.68 -12.81
C GLU A 19 -2.15 16.21 -13.22
N SER A 20 -1.03 15.51 -13.15
CA SER A 20 -1.03 14.04 -13.33
C SER A 20 -1.73 13.37 -12.17
N LEU A 21 -2.24 12.14 -12.39
CA LEU A 21 -2.90 11.34 -11.35
C LEU A 21 -2.07 11.26 -10.05
N TYR A 22 -0.76 11.13 -10.17
CA TYR A 22 0.16 11.00 -9.04
C TYR A 22 0.52 12.34 -8.38
N GLU A 23 0.23 13.47 -9.01
CA GLU A 23 0.52 14.81 -8.46
C GLU A 23 -0.60 15.34 -7.56
N MET A 24 -1.81 14.78 -7.65
CA MET A 24 -2.90 15.16 -6.77
C MET A 24 -2.73 14.54 -5.37
N GLU A 25 -2.96 15.34 -4.35
CA GLU A 25 -2.79 14.95 -2.94
C GLU A 25 -3.58 13.69 -2.59
N LEU A 26 -4.87 13.67 -2.92
CA LEU A 26 -5.80 12.61 -2.52
C LEU A 26 -5.44 11.26 -3.16
N THR A 27 -5.15 11.26 -4.46
CA THR A 27 -4.74 10.04 -5.18
C THR A 27 -3.36 9.57 -4.75
N ARG A 28 -2.43 10.50 -4.54
CA ARG A 28 -1.10 10.16 -4.02
C ARG A 28 -1.19 9.54 -2.64
N ALA A 29 -2.03 10.05 -1.73
CA ALA A 29 -2.23 9.47 -0.40
C ALA A 29 -2.76 8.04 -0.47
N ALA A 30 -3.76 7.77 -1.33
CA ALA A 30 -4.31 6.43 -1.54
C ALA A 30 -3.27 5.46 -2.10
N ILE A 31 -2.54 5.86 -3.15
CA ILE A 31 -1.49 5.06 -3.78
C ILE A 31 -0.31 4.83 -2.82
N HIS A 32 0.12 5.86 -2.10
CA HIS A 32 1.20 5.76 -1.12
C HIS A 32 0.86 4.78 0.00
N SER A 33 -0.36 4.86 0.54
CA SER A 33 -0.82 3.93 1.59
C SER A 33 -0.73 2.47 1.10
N PHE A 34 -1.28 2.17 -0.08
CA PHE A 34 -1.19 0.84 -0.68
C PHE A 34 0.25 0.38 -0.90
N ALA A 35 1.06 1.21 -1.57
CA ALA A 35 2.45 0.88 -1.87
C ALA A 35 3.29 0.67 -0.60
N ASN A 36 3.03 1.45 0.45
CA ASN A 36 3.71 1.34 1.74
C ASN A 36 3.38 0.01 2.45
N PHE A 37 2.13 -0.45 2.38
CA PHE A 37 1.77 -1.76 2.92
C PHE A 37 2.34 -2.90 2.08
N CYS A 38 2.30 -2.82 0.76
CA CYS A 38 2.91 -3.81 -0.13
C CYS A 38 4.43 -3.91 0.06
N SER A 39 5.11 -2.81 0.37
CA SER A 39 6.58 -2.77 0.56
C SER A 39 7.07 -3.59 1.75
N LYS A 40 6.16 -4.03 2.62
CA LYS A 40 6.45 -4.90 3.77
C LYS A 40 6.39 -6.39 3.44
N LEU A 41 6.00 -6.76 2.22
CA LEU A 41 6.03 -8.15 1.75
C LEU A 41 7.47 -8.67 1.74
N LYS A 42 7.65 -9.90 2.19
CA LYS A 42 8.95 -10.58 2.19
C LYS A 42 8.99 -11.60 1.06
N PRO A 43 10.00 -11.55 0.18
CA PRO A 43 10.23 -12.58 -0.82
C PRO A 43 10.88 -13.82 -0.20
N GLU A 44 10.40 -14.98 -0.59
CA GLU A 44 10.92 -16.29 -0.23
C GLU A 44 11.07 -17.13 -1.51
N ILE A 45 12.14 -17.93 -1.59
CA ILE A 45 12.37 -18.84 -2.71
C ILE A 45 12.24 -20.27 -2.22
N SER A 46 11.29 -20.99 -2.80
CA SER A 46 11.16 -22.44 -2.62
C SER A 46 11.90 -23.17 -3.75
N GLY A 47 12.31 -24.42 -3.44
CA GLY A 47 13.06 -25.26 -4.38
C GLY A 47 14.58 -25.09 -4.29
N THR A 48 15.29 -25.60 -5.30
CA THR A 48 16.76 -25.65 -5.32
C THR A 48 17.39 -24.77 -6.40
N ALA A 49 16.62 -24.35 -7.41
CA ALA A 49 17.10 -23.53 -8.50
C ALA A 49 17.22 -22.06 -8.04
N TYR A 50 18.31 -21.42 -8.45
CA TYR A 50 18.58 -20.00 -8.21
C TYR A 50 18.50 -19.54 -6.74
N LYS A 51 18.91 -20.39 -5.78
CA LYS A 51 18.94 -20.03 -4.34
C LYS A 51 19.74 -18.74 -4.03
N ASN A 52 20.72 -18.43 -4.85
CA ASN A 52 21.48 -17.18 -4.75
C ASN A 52 20.59 -15.93 -4.91
N LEU A 53 19.49 -16.01 -5.69
CA LEU A 53 18.54 -14.92 -5.87
C LEU A 53 17.73 -14.62 -4.61
N GLU A 54 17.60 -15.56 -3.68
CA GLU A 54 16.88 -15.33 -2.43
C GLU A 54 17.46 -14.14 -1.66
N ARG A 55 18.78 -14.14 -1.48
CA ARG A 55 19.48 -13.04 -0.82
C ARG A 55 19.37 -11.73 -1.61
N VAL A 56 19.43 -11.79 -2.93
CA VAL A 56 19.27 -10.62 -3.80
C VAL A 56 17.89 -10.03 -3.62
N LEU A 57 16.83 -10.85 -3.69
CA LEU A 57 15.45 -10.41 -3.52
C LEU A 57 15.15 -9.93 -2.11
N GLN A 58 15.74 -10.55 -1.07
CA GLN A 58 15.50 -10.15 0.32
C GLN A 58 16.14 -8.81 0.69
N PHE A 59 17.28 -8.46 0.09
CA PHE A 59 18.03 -7.26 0.47
C PHE A 59 18.08 -6.20 -0.62
N ARG A 60 18.53 -6.55 -1.81
CA ARG A 60 18.82 -5.57 -2.85
C ARG A 60 18.60 -6.13 -4.27
N PRO A 61 17.37 -6.09 -4.78
CA PRO A 61 17.04 -6.61 -6.11
C PRO A 61 17.77 -5.92 -7.26
N ASN A 62 18.26 -4.70 -7.06
CA ASN A 62 19.09 -3.99 -8.05
C ASN A 62 19.99 -2.94 -7.37
N PRO A 63 21.01 -2.39 -8.08
CA PRO A 63 21.97 -1.44 -7.52
C PRO A 63 21.37 -0.15 -6.96
N PHE A 64 20.14 0.19 -7.33
CA PHE A 64 19.50 1.47 -6.97
C PHE A 64 18.42 1.35 -5.88
N MET A 65 17.94 0.12 -5.60
CA MET A 65 16.81 -0.10 -4.73
C MET A 65 17.04 -1.29 -3.80
N ASP A 66 16.66 -1.10 -2.54
CA ASP A 66 16.40 -2.20 -1.62
C ASP A 66 15.06 -2.86 -1.94
N THR A 67 14.77 -4.01 -1.34
CA THR A 67 13.55 -4.78 -1.58
C THR A 67 12.28 -4.00 -1.28
N SER A 68 12.27 -3.24 -0.19
CA SER A 68 11.12 -2.42 0.20
C SER A 68 10.81 -1.37 -0.87
N LYS A 69 11.83 -0.64 -1.34
CA LYS A 69 11.68 0.34 -2.42
C LYS A 69 11.30 -0.29 -3.76
N PHE A 70 11.82 -1.47 -4.05
CA PHE A 70 11.50 -2.21 -5.28
C PHE A 70 10.01 -2.56 -5.32
N ILE A 71 9.48 -3.16 -4.26
CA ILE A 71 8.07 -3.53 -4.18
C ILE A 71 7.18 -2.27 -4.15
N TYR A 72 7.57 -1.26 -3.35
CA TYR A 72 6.88 0.03 -3.30
C TYR A 72 6.75 0.65 -4.69
N ARG A 73 7.83 0.65 -5.47
CA ARG A 73 7.85 1.22 -6.81
C ARG A 73 6.97 0.44 -7.78
N ILE A 74 6.98 -0.89 -7.73
CA ILE A 74 6.09 -1.73 -8.54
C ILE A 74 4.63 -1.44 -8.22
N ALA A 75 4.26 -1.42 -6.93
CA ALA A 75 2.90 -1.13 -6.48
C ALA A 75 2.45 0.28 -6.91
N THR A 76 3.35 1.27 -6.83
CA THR A 76 3.07 2.64 -7.29
C THR A 76 2.87 2.69 -8.80
N ILE A 77 3.78 2.09 -9.59
CA ILE A 77 3.67 2.06 -11.06
C ILE A 77 2.36 1.37 -11.47
N LEU A 78 2.04 0.24 -10.85
CA LEU A 78 0.82 -0.50 -11.12
C LEU A 78 -0.43 0.33 -10.81
N SER A 79 -0.46 1.03 -9.68
CA SER A 79 -1.61 1.87 -9.31
C SER A 79 -1.79 3.10 -10.21
N VAL A 80 -0.68 3.68 -10.69
CA VAL A 80 -0.72 4.88 -11.56
C VAL A 80 -1.04 4.53 -13.00
N ASN A 81 -0.46 3.45 -13.51
CA ASN A 81 -0.49 3.11 -14.94
C ASN A 81 -1.33 1.86 -15.26
N ASN A 82 -1.85 1.18 -14.23
CA ASN A 82 -2.55 -0.11 -14.32
C ASN A 82 -1.74 -1.22 -15.02
N THR A 83 -0.46 -0.97 -15.24
CA THR A 83 0.53 -1.89 -15.82
C THR A 83 1.88 -1.60 -15.18
N ALA A 84 2.62 -2.65 -14.84
CA ALA A 84 4.00 -2.55 -14.41
C ALA A 84 4.80 -3.66 -15.09
N PHE A 85 5.94 -3.31 -15.69
CA PHE A 85 6.86 -4.26 -16.27
C PHE A 85 8.06 -4.46 -15.35
N ILE A 86 8.47 -5.70 -15.21
CA ILE A 86 9.66 -6.11 -14.46
C ILE A 86 10.59 -6.82 -15.43
N VAL A 87 11.86 -6.43 -15.48
CA VAL A 87 12.85 -7.07 -16.33
C VAL A 87 13.99 -7.64 -15.49
N PRO A 88 14.55 -8.79 -15.88
CA PRO A 88 15.74 -9.34 -15.24
C PRO A 88 16.95 -8.47 -15.59
N ILE A 89 17.88 -8.36 -14.64
CA ILE A 89 19.22 -7.84 -14.85
C ILE A 89 20.12 -9.06 -14.98
N GLU A 90 20.82 -9.18 -16.10
CA GLU A 90 21.73 -10.29 -16.38
C GLU A 90 23.15 -9.97 -15.93
N ASP A 91 23.84 -10.98 -15.47
CA ASP A 91 25.28 -10.95 -15.24
C ASP A 91 26.06 -11.19 -16.54
N GLU A 92 27.38 -11.15 -16.47
CA GLU A 92 28.27 -11.37 -17.63
C GLU A 92 28.17 -12.78 -18.23
N TYR A 93 27.59 -13.72 -17.48
CA TYR A 93 27.42 -15.11 -17.87
C TYR A 93 26.01 -15.45 -18.36
N GLY A 94 25.10 -14.43 -18.40
CA GLY A 94 23.71 -14.60 -18.80
C GLY A 94 22.82 -15.13 -17.67
N GLY A 95 23.32 -15.20 -16.43
CA GLY A 95 22.53 -15.51 -15.25
C GLY A 95 21.73 -14.28 -14.76
N ILE A 96 20.67 -14.52 -13.99
CA ILE A 96 19.88 -13.43 -13.40
C ILE A 96 20.61 -12.91 -12.16
N ALA A 97 21.07 -11.65 -12.22
CA ALA A 97 21.71 -10.94 -11.12
C ALA A 97 20.73 -10.09 -10.30
N GLY A 98 19.53 -9.83 -10.82
CA GLY A 98 18.53 -9.01 -10.14
C GLY A 98 17.34 -8.64 -11.02
N TYR A 99 16.55 -7.66 -10.57
CA TYR A 99 15.33 -7.24 -11.26
C TYR A 99 15.14 -5.72 -11.22
N TYR A 100 14.58 -5.17 -12.29
CA TYR A 100 14.31 -3.75 -12.39
C TYR A 100 12.88 -3.46 -12.87
N PRO A 101 12.11 -2.57 -12.20
CA PRO A 101 10.77 -2.18 -12.63
C PRO A 101 10.85 -1.05 -13.66
N LEU A 102 10.18 -1.23 -14.80
CA LEU A 102 10.10 -0.25 -15.87
C LEU A 102 8.81 0.55 -15.84
N LEU A 103 8.89 1.78 -16.33
CA LEU A 103 7.72 2.65 -16.51
C LEU A 103 7.02 2.33 -17.85
N PRO A 104 5.73 1.97 -17.85
CA PRO A 104 5.01 1.61 -19.06
C PRO A 104 4.97 2.69 -20.13
N GLN A 105 5.01 3.98 -19.73
CA GLN A 105 5.02 5.13 -20.64
C GLN A 105 6.19 5.13 -21.62
N ARG A 106 7.26 4.40 -21.29
CA ARG A 106 8.47 4.27 -22.12
C ARG A 106 8.60 2.89 -22.77
N CYS A 107 7.58 2.05 -22.60
CA CYS A 107 7.52 0.69 -23.08
C CYS A 107 6.61 0.59 -24.28
N GLU A 108 6.99 -0.21 -25.25
CA GLU A 108 6.18 -0.59 -26.41
C GLU A 108 6.36 -2.08 -26.66
N VAL A 109 5.27 -2.78 -26.93
CA VAL A 109 5.34 -4.17 -27.39
C VAL A 109 5.46 -4.15 -28.91
N VAL A 110 6.49 -4.79 -29.42
CA VAL A 110 6.85 -4.78 -30.84
C VAL A 110 7.09 -6.21 -31.30
N GLU A 111 6.76 -6.50 -32.56
CA GLU A 111 7.00 -7.79 -33.16
C GLU A 111 8.38 -7.85 -33.82
N TYR A 112 9.09 -8.95 -33.61
CA TYR A 112 10.31 -9.28 -34.33
C TYR A 112 10.35 -10.77 -34.64
N ARG A 113 10.38 -11.11 -35.93
CA ARG A 113 10.38 -12.50 -36.42
C ARG A 113 9.22 -13.36 -35.90
N GLY A 114 8.03 -12.78 -35.75
CA GLY A 114 6.85 -13.48 -35.27
C GLY A 114 6.76 -13.64 -33.74
N ALA A 115 7.74 -13.11 -32.98
CA ALA A 115 7.73 -13.12 -31.51
C ALA A 115 7.56 -11.70 -30.93
N PRO A 116 6.82 -11.53 -29.83
CA PRO A 116 6.69 -10.25 -29.16
C PRO A 116 7.96 -9.90 -28.37
N PHE A 117 8.32 -8.63 -28.39
CA PHE A 117 9.41 -8.05 -27.62
C PHE A 117 8.94 -6.81 -26.90
N LEU A 118 9.40 -6.61 -25.65
CA LEU A 118 9.25 -5.35 -24.95
C LEU A 118 10.41 -4.42 -25.33
N ARG A 119 10.09 -3.29 -25.97
CA ARG A 119 11.04 -2.22 -26.29
C ARG A 119 10.93 -1.10 -25.29
N TYR A 120 12.03 -0.76 -24.65
CA TYR A 120 12.15 0.34 -23.71
C TYR A 120 12.98 1.47 -24.30
N THR A 121 12.47 2.70 -24.16
CA THR A 121 13.18 3.90 -24.59
C THR A 121 13.73 4.65 -23.37
N PHE A 122 15.07 4.75 -23.30
CA PHE A 122 15.76 5.48 -22.24
C PHE A 122 15.59 7.00 -22.37
N ALA A 123 15.92 7.75 -21.30
CA ALA A 123 15.82 9.21 -21.31
C ALA A 123 16.77 9.89 -22.35
N ASN A 124 17.87 9.24 -22.64
CA ASN A 124 18.85 9.69 -23.67
C ASN A 124 18.47 9.29 -25.11
N GLY A 125 17.27 8.71 -25.32
CA GLY A 125 16.77 8.29 -26.61
C GLY A 125 17.29 6.91 -27.09
N GLN A 126 18.20 6.29 -26.34
CA GLN A 126 18.62 4.91 -26.63
C GLN A 126 17.45 3.93 -26.42
N ARG A 127 17.46 2.83 -27.15
CA ARG A 127 16.42 1.80 -27.09
C ARG A 127 17.04 0.45 -26.80
N ALA A 128 16.43 -0.28 -25.88
CA ALA A 128 16.71 -1.69 -25.63
C ALA A 128 15.43 -2.50 -25.89
N ALA A 129 15.59 -3.76 -26.23
CA ALA A 129 14.48 -4.69 -26.40
C ALA A 129 14.83 -6.03 -25.76
N ILE A 130 13.87 -6.63 -25.10
CA ILE A 130 13.97 -7.94 -24.47
C ILE A 130 12.79 -8.81 -24.94
N GLU A 131 13.00 -10.11 -25.04
CA GLU A 131 11.93 -11.06 -25.33
C GLU A 131 10.81 -10.97 -24.31
N PHE A 132 9.57 -10.93 -24.78
CA PHE A 132 8.43 -10.68 -23.91
C PHE A 132 8.22 -11.79 -22.86
N GLU A 133 8.56 -13.03 -23.21
CA GLU A 133 8.49 -14.18 -22.27
C GLU A 133 9.38 -14.02 -21.02
N ARG A 134 10.43 -13.21 -21.12
CA ARG A 134 11.35 -12.90 -20.01
C ARG A 134 10.96 -11.67 -19.22
N VAL A 135 9.85 -11.05 -19.57
CA VAL A 135 9.34 -9.85 -18.90
C VAL A 135 8.24 -10.22 -17.94
N GLY A 136 8.36 -9.81 -16.71
CA GLY A 136 7.26 -9.85 -15.75
C GLY A 136 6.26 -8.75 -16.06
N VAL A 137 5.01 -9.12 -16.27
CA VAL A 137 3.91 -8.18 -16.55
C VAL A 137 2.88 -8.26 -15.45
N MET A 138 2.68 -7.18 -14.74
CA MET A 138 1.59 -7.01 -13.78
C MET A 138 0.55 -6.05 -14.35
N THR A 139 -0.71 -6.40 -14.28
CA THR A 139 -1.81 -5.60 -14.83
C THR A 139 -2.96 -5.47 -13.82
N GLN A 140 -3.64 -4.32 -13.86
CA GLN A 140 -4.93 -4.08 -13.20
C GLN A 140 -5.93 -3.60 -14.26
N PHE A 141 -7.22 -3.85 -14.04
CA PHE A 141 -8.29 -3.46 -14.97
C PHE A 141 -8.01 -3.90 -16.42
N GLN A 142 -7.52 -5.13 -16.59
CA GLN A 142 -7.26 -5.68 -17.92
C GLN A 142 -8.57 -6.12 -18.57
N TYR A 143 -8.88 -5.59 -19.75
CA TYR A 143 -10.12 -5.88 -20.46
C TYR A 143 -9.93 -6.00 -21.98
N SER A 144 -9.43 -4.96 -22.65
CA SER A 144 -9.37 -4.89 -24.10
C SER A 144 -8.01 -5.23 -24.70
N ASP A 145 -6.96 -5.22 -23.87
CA ASP A 145 -5.56 -5.36 -24.29
C ASP A 145 -4.91 -6.53 -23.56
N ASP A 146 -4.16 -7.37 -24.28
CA ASP A 146 -3.48 -8.54 -23.72
C ASP A 146 -2.20 -8.17 -22.94
N PHE A 147 -1.62 -6.99 -23.19
CA PHE A 147 -0.33 -6.56 -22.65
C PHE A 147 -0.47 -5.43 -21.63
N PHE A 148 -1.51 -4.63 -21.71
CA PHE A 148 -1.70 -3.46 -20.88
C PHE A 148 -3.04 -3.48 -20.16
N GLY A 149 -3.03 -3.00 -18.91
CA GLY A 149 -4.27 -2.66 -18.19
C GLY A 149 -4.93 -1.42 -18.78
N GLU A 150 -6.24 -1.30 -18.58
CA GLU A 150 -7.02 -0.15 -19.00
C GLU A 150 -6.52 1.14 -18.32
N SER A 151 -6.73 2.24 -19.00
CA SER A 151 -6.35 3.54 -18.47
C SER A 151 -7.26 4.00 -17.31
N ASN A 152 -6.76 4.88 -16.45
CA ASN A 152 -7.54 5.48 -15.36
C ASN A 152 -8.59 6.53 -15.88
N ALA A 153 -9.09 6.38 -17.11
CA ALA A 153 -10.07 7.30 -17.70
C ALA A 153 -11.37 7.38 -16.90
N ALA A 154 -11.76 6.27 -16.26
CA ALA A 154 -12.97 6.22 -15.42
C ALA A 154 -12.91 7.18 -14.22
N LEU A 155 -11.71 7.51 -13.72
CA LEU A 155 -11.53 8.44 -12.61
C LEU A 155 -11.55 9.91 -13.05
N ARG A 156 -11.41 10.21 -14.35
CA ARG A 156 -11.30 11.59 -14.88
C ARG A 156 -12.44 12.52 -14.43
N PRO A 157 -13.73 12.13 -14.48
CA PRO A 157 -14.81 13.03 -14.02
C PRO A 157 -14.65 13.42 -12.54
N THR A 158 -14.31 12.47 -11.68
CA THR A 158 -14.10 12.71 -10.25
C THR A 158 -12.90 13.64 -10.02
N MET A 159 -11.82 13.48 -10.77
CA MET A 159 -10.63 14.34 -10.71
C MET A 159 -10.95 15.79 -11.14
N GLN A 160 -11.72 15.96 -12.21
CA GLN A 160 -12.18 17.27 -12.66
C GLN A 160 -13.08 17.95 -11.61
N LEU A 161 -13.94 17.17 -10.95
CA LEU A 161 -14.79 17.69 -9.89
C LEU A 161 -13.97 18.17 -8.69
N ILE A 162 -12.96 17.42 -8.25
CA ILE A 162 -12.04 17.82 -7.18
C ILE A 162 -11.32 19.13 -7.56
N HIS A 163 -10.79 19.19 -8.77
CA HIS A 163 -10.10 20.39 -9.26
C HIS A 163 -11.03 21.61 -9.25
N THR A 164 -12.25 21.47 -9.76
CA THR A 164 -13.25 22.55 -9.79
C THR A 164 -13.65 22.98 -8.38
N GLN A 165 -13.81 22.05 -7.44
CA GLN A 165 -14.10 22.37 -6.05
C GLN A 165 -12.95 23.15 -5.39
N ASN A 166 -11.70 22.70 -5.58
CA ASN A 166 -10.52 23.38 -5.05
C ASN A 166 -10.43 24.81 -5.60
N GLN A 167 -10.68 25.00 -6.91
CA GLN A 167 -10.75 26.32 -7.51
C GLN A 167 -11.90 27.16 -6.92
N GLY A 168 -13.05 26.56 -6.67
CA GLY A 168 -14.17 27.21 -6.01
C GLY A 168 -13.82 27.69 -4.59
N ILE A 169 -13.13 26.85 -3.81
CA ILE A 169 -12.64 27.19 -2.46
C ILE A 169 -11.63 28.33 -2.53
N ILE A 170 -10.62 28.24 -3.39
CA ILE A 170 -9.60 29.27 -3.59
C ILE A 170 -10.24 30.60 -3.97
N ASN A 171 -11.17 30.59 -4.93
CA ASN A 171 -11.89 31.77 -5.35
C ASN A 171 -12.81 32.31 -4.25
N GLY A 172 -13.45 31.42 -3.48
CA GLY A 172 -14.27 31.78 -2.31
C GLY A 172 -13.44 32.51 -1.26
N VAL A 173 -12.27 31.97 -0.90
CA VAL A 173 -11.34 32.61 0.05
C VAL A 173 -10.83 33.95 -0.48
N LYS A 174 -10.38 34.03 -1.73
CA LYS A 174 -9.93 35.29 -2.35
C LYS A 174 -11.04 36.33 -2.40
N ASN A 175 -12.27 35.93 -2.70
CA ASN A 175 -13.41 36.84 -2.79
C ASN A 175 -13.93 37.27 -1.41
N SER A 176 -13.83 36.40 -0.39
CA SER A 176 -14.21 36.76 0.99
C SER A 176 -13.26 37.79 1.62
N ALA A 177 -11.99 37.75 1.22
CA ALA A 177 -10.99 38.74 1.65
C ALA A 177 -11.12 40.11 0.95
N SER A 178 -11.90 40.18 -0.13
CA SER A 178 -12.10 41.45 -0.86
C SER A 178 -13.45 42.07 -0.51
N VAL A 179 -13.44 43.21 0.12
CA VAL A 179 -14.64 44.00 0.35
C VAL A 179 -15.18 44.52 -0.99
N ARG A 180 -16.44 44.17 -1.29
CA ARG A 180 -17.11 44.59 -2.53
C ARG A 180 -18.23 45.54 -2.19
N PHE A 181 -18.32 46.62 -2.96
CA PHE A 181 -19.35 47.63 -2.84
C PHE A 181 -20.15 47.74 -4.13
N LEU A 182 -21.43 47.94 -4.01
CA LEU A 182 -22.31 48.38 -5.07
C LEU A 182 -22.44 49.91 -4.93
N ALA A 183 -21.80 50.66 -5.81
CA ALA A 183 -21.89 52.12 -5.82
C ALA A 183 -22.82 52.58 -6.96
N LYS A 184 -23.88 53.28 -6.60
CA LYS A 184 -24.80 53.92 -7.56
C LYS A 184 -24.30 55.34 -7.87
N VAL A 185 -24.01 55.58 -9.14
CA VAL A 185 -23.58 56.93 -9.58
C VAL A 185 -24.80 57.81 -9.83
N ALA A 186 -24.77 59.05 -9.32
CA ALA A 186 -25.89 59.97 -9.41
C ALA A 186 -26.11 60.49 -10.83
N ASN A 187 -25.04 60.65 -11.63
CA ASN A 187 -25.10 61.16 -12.97
C ASN A 187 -24.59 60.12 -14.02
N MET A 188 -25.05 60.21 -15.27
CA MET A 188 -24.65 59.34 -16.33
C MET A 188 -23.20 59.63 -16.69
N LEU A 189 -22.29 58.67 -16.47
CA LEU A 189 -20.84 58.76 -16.80
C LEU A 189 -20.54 57.94 -18.03
N LYS A 190 -19.52 58.41 -18.78
CA LYS A 190 -18.94 57.61 -19.88
C LYS A 190 -18.20 56.40 -19.30
N PRO A 191 -18.10 55.25 -20.03
CA PRO A 191 -17.41 54.06 -19.58
C PRO A 191 -15.98 54.27 -19.08
N GLU A 192 -15.28 55.20 -19.69
CA GLU A 192 -13.90 55.58 -19.33
C GLU A 192 -13.85 56.27 -17.95
N ASP A 193 -14.83 57.13 -17.66
CA ASP A 193 -14.93 57.85 -16.39
C ASP A 193 -15.32 56.94 -15.27
N ILE A 194 -16.21 55.96 -15.53
CA ILE A 194 -16.54 54.88 -14.57
C ILE A 194 -15.30 54.09 -14.18
N THR A 195 -14.43 53.80 -15.14
CA THR A 195 -13.17 53.05 -14.88
C THR A 195 -12.18 53.87 -14.05
N LYS A 196 -12.08 55.17 -14.30
CA LYS A 196 -11.23 56.08 -13.52
C LYS A 196 -11.73 56.26 -12.10
N GLU A 197 -13.03 56.48 -11.92
CA GLU A 197 -13.64 56.65 -10.59
C GLU A 197 -13.58 55.31 -9.78
N ARG A 198 -13.75 54.16 -10.44
CA ARG A 198 -13.56 52.86 -9.78
C ARG A 198 -12.12 52.70 -9.26
N LYS A 199 -11.12 53.01 -10.06
CA LYS A 199 -9.71 52.93 -9.65
C LYS A 199 -9.41 53.88 -8.49
N ARG A 200 -9.92 55.13 -8.57
CA ARG A 200 -9.77 56.14 -7.52
C ARG A 200 -10.41 55.68 -6.21
N PHE A 201 -11.68 55.28 -6.25
CA PHE A 201 -12.39 54.78 -5.08
C PHE A 201 -11.67 53.58 -4.44
N THR A 202 -11.16 52.66 -5.25
CA THR A 202 -10.40 51.49 -4.75
C THR A 202 -9.09 51.92 -4.09
N ALA A 203 -8.36 52.85 -4.69
CA ALA A 203 -7.10 53.37 -4.15
C ALA A 203 -7.32 54.10 -2.82
N ASP A 204 -8.36 54.94 -2.77
CA ASP A 204 -8.59 55.81 -1.63
C ASP A 204 -9.18 55.08 -0.43
N ASN A 205 -10.03 54.04 -0.65
CA ASN A 205 -10.83 53.44 0.41
C ASN A 205 -10.51 51.94 0.68
N LEU A 206 -9.95 51.21 -0.30
CA LEU A 206 -9.75 49.75 -0.22
C LEU A 206 -8.27 49.36 -0.30
N SER A 207 -7.35 50.33 -0.22
CA SER A 207 -5.92 49.97 -0.14
C SER A 207 -5.60 49.38 1.23
N ALA A 208 -4.61 48.45 1.25
CA ALA A 208 -4.17 47.80 2.49
C ALA A 208 -3.61 48.82 3.52
N ASP A 209 -3.23 50.00 3.07
CA ASP A 209 -2.70 51.08 3.92
C ASP A 209 -3.81 51.88 4.64
N ASN A 210 -5.08 51.73 4.24
CA ASN A 210 -6.19 52.39 4.89
C ASN A 210 -6.64 51.62 6.16
N GLN A 211 -5.99 51.92 7.27
CA GLN A 211 -6.30 51.33 8.58
C GLN A 211 -7.47 51.98 9.31
N SER A 212 -8.08 53.04 8.75
CA SER A 212 -9.11 53.79 9.44
C SER A 212 -10.46 53.10 9.48
N GLY A 213 -10.69 52.10 8.67
CA GLY A 213 -11.97 51.35 8.58
C GLY A 213 -13.14 52.19 8.09
N MET A 214 -12.88 53.47 7.71
CA MET A 214 -13.89 54.44 7.29
C MET A 214 -13.83 54.60 5.78
N VAL A 215 -14.97 54.43 5.09
CA VAL A 215 -15.11 54.67 3.64
C VAL A 215 -15.78 56.02 3.46
N ILE A 216 -15.05 56.98 2.86
CA ILE A 216 -15.59 58.34 2.55
C ILE A 216 -15.79 58.39 1.04
N TYR A 217 -16.99 58.81 0.63
CA TYR A 217 -17.36 58.96 -0.76
C TYR A 217 -17.96 60.33 -1.07
N ASP A 218 -17.76 60.80 -2.28
CA ASP A 218 -18.22 62.09 -2.79
C ASP A 218 -19.72 62.00 -3.18
N SER A 219 -20.39 63.19 -3.25
CA SER A 219 -21.77 63.36 -3.71
C SER A 219 -22.05 62.81 -5.11
N LYS A 220 -21.03 62.44 -5.87
CA LYS A 220 -21.13 61.70 -7.13
C LYS A 220 -21.76 60.31 -6.99
N PHE A 221 -21.66 59.71 -5.82
CA PHE A 221 -22.27 58.42 -5.54
C PHE A 221 -23.59 58.61 -4.78
N ALA A 222 -24.70 58.21 -5.37
CA ALA A 222 -26.02 58.34 -4.76
C ALA A 222 -26.22 57.35 -3.63
N ASP A 223 -25.58 56.18 -3.70
CA ASP A 223 -25.68 55.15 -2.69
C ASP A 223 -24.48 54.20 -2.83
N VAL A 224 -23.91 53.76 -1.68
CA VAL A 224 -22.82 52.78 -1.63
C VAL A 224 -23.20 51.74 -0.61
N LYS A 225 -23.48 50.55 -1.10
CA LYS A 225 -23.86 49.41 -0.25
C LYS A 225 -22.78 48.33 -0.26
N PRO A 226 -22.38 47.79 0.88
CA PRO A 226 -21.52 46.61 0.89
C PRO A 226 -22.31 45.43 0.31
N ILE A 227 -21.68 44.71 -0.60
CA ILE A 227 -22.20 43.40 -1.06
C ILE A 227 -21.74 42.40 -0.07
N GLU A 228 -22.69 41.81 0.71
CA GLU A 228 -22.40 40.66 1.54
C GLU A 228 -22.03 39.51 0.64
N SER A 229 -20.74 39.24 0.54
CA SER A 229 -20.23 38.05 -0.13
C SER A 229 -20.56 36.87 0.76
N LYS A 230 -21.60 36.11 0.42
CA LYS A 230 -21.78 34.77 1.03
C LYS A 230 -20.57 33.95 0.61
N PRO A 231 -19.73 33.51 1.56
CA PRO A 231 -18.60 32.67 1.21
C PRO A 231 -19.15 31.41 0.52
N PHE A 232 -18.52 31.03 -0.61
CA PHE A 232 -18.82 29.76 -1.24
C PHE A 232 -18.39 28.67 -0.27
N THR A 233 -19.34 28.07 0.44
CA THR A 233 -19.10 26.95 1.32
C THR A 233 -19.38 25.67 0.55
N VAL A 234 -18.34 24.90 0.29
CA VAL A 234 -18.51 23.56 -0.24
C VAL A 234 -19.20 22.72 0.83
N ASN A 235 -20.23 21.98 0.44
CA ASN A 235 -20.92 21.09 1.37
C ASN A 235 -19.93 19.98 1.81
N ALA A 236 -19.68 19.89 3.13
CA ALA A 236 -18.76 18.93 3.71
C ALA A 236 -19.15 17.47 3.37
N ALA A 237 -20.44 17.16 3.27
CA ALA A 237 -20.92 15.84 2.87
C ALA A 237 -20.56 15.52 1.41
N GLN A 238 -20.64 16.49 0.51
CA GLN A 238 -20.22 16.31 -0.89
C GLN A 238 -18.71 16.10 -1.01
N MET A 239 -17.90 16.84 -0.24
CA MET A 239 -16.46 16.61 -0.19
C MET A 239 -16.12 15.22 0.31
N ALA A 240 -16.76 14.78 1.38
CA ALA A 240 -16.56 13.44 1.93
C ALA A 240 -16.91 12.37 0.90
N GLN A 241 -18.03 12.49 0.20
CA GLN A 241 -18.45 11.55 -0.85
C GLN A 241 -17.45 11.49 -2.03
N ILE A 242 -16.90 12.62 -2.44
CA ILE A 242 -15.93 12.66 -3.54
C ILE A 242 -14.62 12.01 -3.11
N ASN A 243 -14.16 12.26 -1.89
CA ASN A 243 -12.98 11.62 -1.33
C ASN A 243 -13.17 10.09 -1.24
N GLU A 244 -14.34 9.66 -0.79
CA GLU A 244 -14.70 8.26 -0.72
C GLU A 244 -14.71 7.60 -2.10
N ASN A 245 -15.24 8.25 -3.14
CA ASN A 245 -15.20 7.74 -4.51
C ASN A 245 -13.77 7.51 -5.01
N VAL A 246 -12.84 8.40 -4.68
CA VAL A 246 -11.41 8.21 -5.02
C VAL A 246 -10.82 7.04 -4.23
N PHE A 247 -11.10 6.94 -2.94
CA PHE A 247 -10.61 5.85 -2.12
C PHE A 247 -11.14 4.50 -2.57
N ASN A 248 -12.44 4.42 -2.88
CA ASN A 248 -13.09 3.22 -3.41
C ASN A 248 -12.48 2.79 -4.75
N TYR A 249 -12.16 3.74 -5.63
CA TYR A 249 -11.48 3.43 -6.89
C TYR A 249 -10.12 2.75 -6.68
N PHE A 250 -9.36 3.19 -5.68
CA PHE A 250 -8.08 2.57 -5.33
C PHE A 250 -8.20 1.38 -4.38
N GLY A 251 -9.43 1.00 -3.98
CA GLY A 251 -9.68 -0.11 -3.08
C GLY A 251 -9.12 0.14 -1.67
N THR A 252 -9.23 1.37 -1.17
CA THR A 252 -8.80 1.77 0.18
C THR A 252 -9.89 2.60 0.86
N ASN A 253 -9.67 3.02 2.09
CA ASN A 253 -10.57 3.92 2.81
C ASN A 253 -9.78 4.91 3.69
N ALA A 254 -10.47 5.91 4.22
CA ALA A 254 -9.86 6.95 5.04
C ALA A 254 -9.14 6.39 6.28
N LYS A 255 -9.69 5.36 6.94
CA LYS A 255 -9.10 4.75 8.14
C LYS A 255 -7.76 4.08 7.85
N ILE A 256 -7.66 3.38 6.71
CA ILE A 256 -6.41 2.76 6.27
C ILE A 256 -5.34 3.83 5.98
N ILE A 257 -5.73 4.92 5.29
CA ILE A 257 -4.81 6.02 4.96
C ILE A 257 -4.31 6.72 6.23
N GLN A 258 -5.19 6.91 7.21
CA GLN A 258 -4.90 7.57 8.49
C GLN A 258 -4.26 6.65 9.54
N ASN A 259 -4.08 5.35 9.24
CA ASN A 259 -3.62 4.32 10.16
C ASN A 259 -4.48 4.21 11.44
N SER A 260 -5.80 4.44 11.34
CA SER A 260 -6.78 4.39 12.43
C SER A 260 -7.76 3.21 12.29
N TYR A 261 -7.32 2.15 11.63
CA TYR A 261 -8.11 0.95 11.35
C TYR A 261 -8.13 -0.04 12.53
N THR A 262 -9.21 -0.81 12.62
CA THR A 262 -9.32 -1.97 13.50
C THR A 262 -8.66 -3.20 12.87
N GLU A 263 -8.48 -4.28 13.65
CA GLU A 263 -7.92 -5.55 13.16
C GLU A 263 -8.77 -6.15 12.03
N ASP A 264 -10.10 -6.11 12.15
CA ASP A 264 -11.02 -6.62 11.13
C ASP A 264 -10.95 -5.80 9.83
N GLU A 265 -10.89 -4.48 9.94
CA GLU A 265 -10.72 -3.58 8.78
C GLU A 265 -9.38 -3.80 8.09
N TRP A 266 -8.33 -4.07 8.86
CA TRP A 266 -7.04 -4.44 8.33
C TRP A 266 -7.06 -5.77 7.59
N ASN A 267 -7.65 -6.80 8.19
CA ASN A 267 -7.76 -8.12 7.58
C ASN A 267 -8.53 -8.07 6.28
N ALA A 268 -9.67 -7.37 6.25
CA ALA A 268 -10.46 -7.16 5.03
C ALA A 268 -9.65 -6.43 3.93
N TYR A 269 -8.91 -5.40 4.30
CA TYR A 269 -8.05 -4.67 3.36
C TYR A 269 -6.89 -5.53 2.85
N TYR A 270 -6.27 -6.31 3.74
CA TYR A 270 -5.19 -7.21 3.37
C TYR A 270 -5.67 -8.27 2.36
N GLU A 271 -6.75 -8.97 2.67
CA GLU A 271 -7.30 -10.03 1.82
C GLU A 271 -7.88 -9.51 0.50
N GLY A 272 -8.49 -8.32 0.52
CA GLY A 272 -9.11 -7.74 -0.67
C GLY A 272 -8.16 -6.97 -1.59
N LYS A 273 -7.03 -6.47 -1.09
CA LYS A 273 -6.14 -5.59 -1.87
C LYS A 273 -4.67 -6.00 -1.88
N ILE A 274 -4.10 -6.31 -0.72
CA ILE A 274 -2.65 -6.60 -0.62
C ILE A 274 -2.34 -8.02 -1.07
N GLU A 275 -3.13 -8.99 -0.64
CA GLU A 275 -2.92 -10.41 -0.97
C GLU A 275 -3.04 -10.68 -2.49
N PRO A 276 -4.04 -10.17 -3.22
CA PRO A 276 -4.09 -10.31 -4.67
C PRO A 276 -2.86 -9.74 -5.38
N PHE A 277 -2.35 -8.59 -4.92
CA PHE A 277 -1.09 -8.04 -5.42
C PHE A 277 0.09 -8.96 -5.13
N ALA A 278 0.21 -9.50 -3.93
CA ALA A 278 1.27 -10.42 -3.54
C ALA A 278 1.24 -11.72 -4.36
N ILE A 279 0.05 -12.27 -4.59
CA ILE A 279 -0.15 -13.47 -5.43
C ILE A 279 0.27 -13.16 -6.87
N GLN A 280 -0.21 -12.06 -7.46
CA GLN A 280 0.16 -11.69 -8.82
C GLN A 280 1.67 -11.47 -8.96
N LEU A 281 2.28 -10.74 -8.02
CA LEU A 281 3.73 -10.52 -8.02
C LEU A 281 4.50 -11.83 -7.91
N SER A 282 4.05 -12.76 -7.06
CA SER A 282 4.66 -14.08 -6.88
C SER A 282 4.62 -14.91 -8.16
N LEU A 283 3.47 -14.95 -8.82
CA LEU A 283 3.30 -15.68 -10.08
C LEU A 283 4.12 -15.07 -11.21
N VAL A 284 4.10 -13.75 -11.33
CA VAL A 284 4.85 -13.02 -12.36
C VAL A 284 6.35 -13.23 -12.18
N MET A 285 6.86 -13.06 -10.96
CA MET A 285 8.28 -13.25 -10.66
C MET A 285 8.72 -14.70 -10.85
N SER A 286 7.88 -15.67 -10.48
CA SER A 286 8.16 -17.08 -10.71
C SER A 286 8.22 -17.43 -12.20
N ASN A 287 7.20 -17.01 -12.97
CA ASN A 287 7.10 -17.33 -14.40
C ASN A 287 8.22 -16.69 -15.25
N MET A 288 8.67 -15.47 -14.90
CA MET A 288 9.75 -14.81 -15.62
C MET A 288 11.14 -15.35 -15.25
N THR A 289 11.27 -15.99 -14.08
CA THR A 289 12.56 -16.48 -13.56
C THR A 289 12.81 -17.93 -13.91
N TYR A 290 11.79 -18.76 -13.78
CA TYR A 290 11.92 -20.22 -13.94
C TYR A 290 11.31 -20.71 -15.24
N THR A 291 11.94 -21.71 -15.83
CA THR A 291 11.35 -22.48 -16.93
C THR A 291 10.18 -23.34 -16.43
N GLN A 292 9.29 -23.75 -17.32
CA GLN A 292 8.15 -24.63 -16.98
C GLN A 292 8.60 -25.93 -16.29
N ARG A 293 9.76 -26.46 -16.67
CA ARG A 293 10.35 -27.64 -16.02
C ARG A 293 10.76 -27.35 -14.59
N GLU A 294 11.40 -26.21 -14.31
CA GLU A 294 11.82 -25.84 -12.97
C GLU A 294 10.62 -25.55 -12.06
N LEU A 295 9.55 -24.90 -12.58
CA LEU A 295 8.30 -24.72 -11.88
C LEU A 295 7.67 -26.05 -11.47
N SER A 296 7.69 -27.08 -12.36
CA SER A 296 7.15 -28.41 -12.06
C SER A 296 7.91 -29.16 -10.96
N PHE A 297 9.15 -28.78 -10.67
CA PHE A 297 9.94 -29.27 -9.54
C PHE A 297 9.72 -28.51 -8.23
N GLY A 298 8.73 -27.60 -8.18
CA GLY A 298 8.37 -26.85 -6.98
C GLY A 298 9.25 -25.63 -6.71
N ASN A 299 10.00 -25.16 -7.73
CA ASN A 299 10.70 -23.88 -7.62
C ASN A 299 9.69 -22.75 -7.80
N ALA A 300 9.66 -21.79 -6.87
CA ALA A 300 8.79 -20.64 -6.93
C ALA A 300 9.36 -19.45 -6.12
N ILE A 301 9.01 -18.25 -6.53
CA ILE A 301 9.24 -17.04 -5.77
C ILE A 301 7.89 -16.62 -5.19
N THR A 302 7.79 -16.53 -3.87
CA THR A 302 6.58 -16.14 -3.17
C THR A 302 6.82 -14.84 -2.39
N PHE A 303 5.84 -13.97 -2.42
CA PHE A 303 5.83 -12.74 -1.62
C PHE A 303 4.77 -12.89 -0.55
N THR A 304 5.19 -12.98 0.70
CA THR A 304 4.30 -13.21 1.83
C THR A 304 4.38 -12.08 2.83
N ALA A 305 3.28 -11.81 3.53
CA ALA A 305 3.32 -10.98 4.72
C ALA A 305 3.09 -11.86 5.95
N ASN A 306 3.83 -11.61 7.00
CA ASN A 306 3.53 -12.21 8.28
C ASN A 306 2.24 -11.57 8.83
N ARG A 307 1.08 -12.20 8.56
CA ARG A 307 -0.24 -11.68 9.00
C ARG A 307 -0.30 -11.48 10.51
N LEU A 308 0.37 -12.34 11.28
CA LEU A 308 0.40 -12.26 12.73
C LEU A 308 1.17 -11.04 13.25
N GLN A 309 2.05 -10.45 12.45
CA GLN A 309 2.79 -9.26 12.86
C GLN A 309 1.85 -8.05 13.08
N TYR A 310 0.70 -8.01 12.39
CA TYR A 310 -0.30 -6.93 12.47
C TYR A 310 -1.50 -7.28 13.35
N ALA A 311 -1.59 -8.51 13.84
CA ALA A 311 -2.63 -8.92 14.76
C ALA A 311 -2.53 -8.19 16.09
N SER A 312 -3.65 -8.03 16.79
CA SER A 312 -3.67 -7.46 18.14
C SER A 312 -2.81 -8.31 19.10
N ASN A 313 -2.34 -7.70 20.17
CA ASN A 313 -1.57 -8.44 21.17
C ASN A 313 -2.37 -9.61 21.78
N ASN A 314 -3.69 -9.47 21.90
CA ASN A 314 -4.56 -10.55 22.37
C ASN A 314 -4.63 -11.69 21.35
N THR A 315 -4.78 -11.38 20.07
CA THR A 315 -4.78 -12.38 18.98
C THR A 315 -3.45 -13.09 18.90
N LYS A 316 -2.32 -12.35 18.97
CA LYS A 316 -0.97 -12.94 19.03
C LYS A 316 -0.80 -13.88 20.20
N LEU A 317 -1.22 -13.47 21.39
CA LEU A 317 -1.13 -14.29 22.60
C LEU A 317 -1.94 -15.57 22.45
N ASN A 318 -3.20 -15.47 22.02
CA ASN A 318 -4.08 -16.61 21.83
C ASN A 318 -3.53 -17.60 20.81
N ILE A 319 -3.12 -17.13 19.63
CA ILE A 319 -2.57 -17.97 18.57
C ILE A 319 -1.24 -18.60 19.02
N SER A 320 -0.32 -17.81 19.59
CA SER A 320 0.96 -18.32 20.06
C SER A 320 0.78 -19.43 21.10
N THR A 321 -0.12 -19.22 22.08
CA THR A 321 -0.39 -20.20 23.12
C THR A 321 -1.03 -21.46 22.55
N GLN A 322 -2.06 -21.32 21.71
CA GLN A 322 -2.77 -22.48 21.16
C GLN A 322 -1.90 -23.32 20.22
N LEU A 323 -1.13 -22.68 19.35
CA LEU A 323 -0.27 -23.42 18.41
C LEU A 323 0.94 -24.04 19.11
N PHE A 324 1.52 -23.35 20.10
CA PHE A 324 2.62 -23.87 20.89
C PHE A 324 2.18 -25.09 21.72
N ASP A 325 1.04 -25.00 22.43
CA ASP A 325 0.52 -26.07 23.25
C ASP A 325 0.18 -27.33 22.44
N ARG A 326 -0.21 -27.16 21.17
CA ARG A 326 -0.53 -28.29 20.26
C ARG A 326 0.69 -28.81 19.50
N GLY A 327 1.86 -28.29 19.75
CA GLY A 327 3.10 -28.68 19.06
C GLY A 327 3.18 -28.29 17.59
N LEU A 328 2.35 -27.37 17.13
CA LEU A 328 2.34 -26.85 15.76
C LEU A 328 3.33 -25.69 15.57
N LEU A 329 3.77 -25.08 16.66
CA LEU A 329 4.71 -23.97 16.66
C LEU A 329 5.84 -24.27 17.67
N ASN A 330 7.08 -24.00 17.27
CA ASN A 330 8.23 -24.10 18.17
C ASN A 330 8.48 -22.77 18.90
N ARG A 331 9.44 -22.74 19.84
CA ARG A 331 9.74 -21.56 20.63
C ARG A 331 10.24 -20.39 19.78
N ASN A 332 11.09 -20.66 18.79
CA ASN A 332 11.59 -19.65 17.88
C ASN A 332 10.47 -19.08 16.99
N GLY A 333 9.52 -19.91 16.55
CA GLY A 333 8.33 -19.47 15.84
C GLY A 333 7.42 -18.54 16.69
N VAL A 334 7.28 -18.81 17.99
CA VAL A 334 6.60 -17.86 18.90
C VAL A 334 7.38 -16.53 18.97
N MET A 335 8.71 -16.60 19.08
CA MET A 335 9.54 -15.39 19.10
C MET A 335 9.44 -14.57 17.83
N ASP A 336 9.31 -15.21 16.67
CA ASP A 336 9.07 -14.51 15.38
C ASP A 336 7.75 -13.74 15.38
N ILE A 337 6.68 -14.30 15.94
CA ILE A 337 5.39 -13.59 16.07
C ILE A 337 5.52 -12.33 16.93
N TRP A 338 6.35 -12.38 17.95
CA TRP A 338 6.59 -11.28 18.88
C TRP A 338 7.79 -10.40 18.50
N ASN A 339 8.41 -10.66 17.35
CA ASN A 339 9.60 -9.95 16.87
C ASN A 339 10.76 -9.95 17.90
N MET A 340 10.97 -11.10 18.53
CA MET A 340 12.03 -11.34 19.49
C MET A 340 13.17 -12.13 18.83
N SER A 341 14.39 -11.99 19.34
CA SER A 341 15.55 -12.75 18.85
C SER A 341 15.42 -14.23 19.20
N HIS A 342 15.83 -15.10 18.26
CA HIS A 342 15.85 -16.55 18.46
C HIS A 342 16.76 -16.97 19.61
N VAL A 343 16.44 -18.10 20.22
CA VAL A 343 17.27 -18.71 21.27
C VAL A 343 17.79 -20.06 20.79
N GLU A 344 18.99 -20.42 21.22
CA GLU A 344 19.60 -21.70 20.92
C GLU A 344 18.72 -22.86 21.46
N GLY A 345 18.48 -23.86 20.62
CA GLY A 345 17.60 -24.99 20.95
C GLY A 345 16.09 -24.68 20.90
N GLY A 346 15.70 -23.46 20.49
CA GLY A 346 14.31 -23.04 20.38
C GLY A 346 13.52 -23.66 19.22
N ASP A 347 14.17 -24.42 18.31
CA ASP A 347 13.54 -25.05 17.15
C ASP A 347 12.87 -26.39 17.48
N LYS A 348 12.99 -26.87 18.72
CA LYS A 348 12.33 -28.09 19.17
C LYS A 348 10.84 -27.85 19.38
N TYR A 349 10.05 -28.80 18.91
CA TYR A 349 8.60 -28.81 19.12
C TYR A 349 8.25 -29.48 20.44
N TYR A 350 7.31 -28.88 21.18
CA TYR A 350 6.81 -29.37 22.44
C TYR A 350 5.30 -29.61 22.33
N ILE A 351 4.81 -30.72 22.88
CA ILE A 351 3.39 -31.00 22.96
C ILE A 351 3.03 -31.32 24.42
N ARG A 352 1.85 -30.94 24.85
CA ARG A 352 1.33 -31.33 26.15
C ARG A 352 1.10 -32.84 26.18
N LYS A 353 1.50 -33.50 27.26
CA LYS A 353 1.32 -34.96 27.44
C LYS A 353 -0.15 -35.43 27.45
N GLU A 354 -1.07 -34.49 27.60
CA GLU A 354 -2.52 -34.74 27.64
C GLU A 354 -3.12 -35.06 26.25
N TYR A 355 -2.39 -34.81 25.16
CA TYR A 355 -2.86 -35.18 23.81
C TYR A 355 -2.46 -36.61 23.50
N ALA A 356 -3.48 -37.46 23.31
CA ALA A 356 -3.32 -38.83 22.82
C ALA A 356 -3.88 -38.96 21.40
N GLU A 357 -3.35 -39.88 20.63
CA GLU A 357 -3.89 -40.22 19.32
C GLU A 357 -5.31 -40.79 19.46
N VAL A 358 -6.26 -40.32 18.64
CA VAL A 358 -7.66 -40.79 18.71
C VAL A 358 -7.78 -42.30 18.54
N SER A 359 -6.86 -42.92 17.80
CA SER A 359 -6.74 -44.35 17.62
C SER A 359 -6.34 -45.13 18.89
N GLU A 360 -5.81 -44.42 19.91
CA GLU A 360 -5.39 -44.98 21.19
C GLU A 360 -6.41 -44.73 22.31
N LEU A 361 -7.41 -43.89 22.07
CA LEU A 361 -8.51 -43.64 22.99
C LEU A 361 -9.38 -44.91 23.11
N GLY A 362 -9.20 -45.67 24.18
CA GLY A 362 -9.92 -46.91 24.46
C GLY A 362 -9.05 -48.18 24.54
N LYS A 363 -7.75 -48.07 24.29
CA LYS A 363 -6.81 -49.13 24.65
C LYS A 363 -6.42 -48.97 26.12
N GLU A 364 -6.84 -49.89 26.97
CA GLU A 364 -6.34 -49.97 28.34
C GLU A 364 -4.81 -50.05 28.29
N VAL A 365 -4.14 -49.12 28.94
CA VAL A 365 -2.70 -49.20 29.17
C VAL A 365 -2.46 -50.28 30.17
N THR A 366 -2.16 -51.50 29.73
CA THR A 366 -1.59 -52.51 30.60
C THR A 366 -0.24 -52.00 31.09
N PRO A 367 -0.04 -51.86 32.40
CA PRO A 367 1.25 -51.45 32.94
C PRO A 367 2.27 -52.54 32.61
N ASN A 368 3.25 -52.16 31.80
CA ASN A 368 4.37 -53.06 31.46
C ASN A 368 5.20 -53.26 32.74
N ALA A 369 4.99 -54.44 33.38
CA ALA A 369 5.84 -54.92 34.41
C ALA A 369 7.11 -55.48 33.77
N SER A 370 8.20 -54.76 33.86
CA SER A 370 9.56 -55.31 34.02
C SER A 370 10.61 -54.21 33.84
N SER A 371 11.14 -53.74 34.94
CA SER A 371 12.57 -53.47 35.07
C SER A 371 12.99 -53.84 36.48
N GLU A 372 13.74 -54.90 36.55
CA GLU A 372 14.44 -55.40 37.72
C GLU A 372 15.33 -54.36 38.36
N GLY A 373 15.27 -54.34 39.64
CA GLY A 373 16.16 -54.16 40.71
C GLY A 373 17.45 -53.36 40.54
N THR A 374 17.53 -52.31 41.32
CA THR A 374 18.73 -52.05 42.17
C THR A 374 18.26 -51.37 43.45
N GLY A 375 18.49 -52.06 44.57
CA GLY A 375 18.09 -51.66 45.90
C GLY A 375 18.82 -50.40 46.39
N ILE A 376 18.07 -49.62 47.12
CA ILE A 376 18.63 -48.61 48.04
C ILE A 376 18.05 -48.95 49.42
N PRO A 377 18.90 -49.02 50.47
CA PRO A 377 18.46 -49.49 51.76
C PRO A 377 17.67 -48.42 52.50
N SER A 378 16.58 -48.90 53.13
CA SER A 378 15.77 -48.14 54.08
C SER A 378 16.55 -47.85 55.34
N ASN A 379 16.65 -46.60 55.71
CA ASN A 379 16.91 -46.16 57.07
C ASN A 379 16.30 -44.79 57.32
N VAL A 380 15.11 -44.80 57.90
CA VAL A 380 14.54 -43.65 58.61
C VAL A 380 13.94 -44.16 59.91
N PRO A 381 14.39 -43.70 61.07
CA PRO A 381 13.82 -44.04 62.35
C PRO A 381 12.47 -43.34 62.56
N ALA A 382 11.55 -44.08 63.16
CA ALA A 382 10.31 -43.58 63.70
C ALA A 382 10.56 -42.53 64.81
N ALA A 383 9.80 -41.44 64.76
CA ALA A 383 9.67 -40.56 65.92
C ALA A 383 8.20 -40.28 66.16
N ASP A 384 7.86 -40.50 67.36
CA ASP A 384 6.65 -40.48 68.17
C ASP A 384 5.69 -39.32 67.89
N ASP A 385 4.43 -39.71 67.98
CA ASP A 385 3.27 -38.85 68.24
C ASP A 385 3.27 -38.44 69.74
N PRO A 386 2.84 -37.27 70.10
CA PRO A 386 1.91 -37.18 71.23
C PRO A 386 0.69 -36.31 70.95
N ALA A 387 -0.35 -36.87 71.47
CA ALA A 387 -1.72 -36.46 71.57
C ALA A 387 -1.92 -35.09 72.22
N GLY A 388 -3.07 -34.49 71.82
CA GLY A 388 -3.97 -33.80 72.74
C GLY A 388 -3.73 -32.28 72.89
N ASP A 389 -4.66 -31.46 72.60
CA ASP A 389 -5.66 -30.95 73.51
C ASP A 389 -6.49 -29.80 72.89
N ASN A 390 -7.67 -29.70 73.40
CA ASN A 390 -8.79 -28.85 73.13
C ASN A 390 -8.50 -27.34 73.37
N GLY A 391 -9.38 -26.50 72.82
CA GLY A 391 -9.77 -25.25 73.45
C GLY A 391 -10.11 -24.12 72.49
N GLU A 392 -11.35 -23.96 72.25
CA GLU A 392 -12.26 -22.80 72.33
C GLU A 392 -11.73 -21.39 72.08
N GLU A 393 -12.55 -20.69 71.24
CA GLU A 393 -13.04 -19.29 71.36
C GLU A 393 -12.05 -18.10 71.50
N VAL A 394 -12.10 -17.22 70.56
CA VAL A 394 -12.87 -15.95 70.47
C VAL A 394 -12.75 -15.41 69.07
#